data_a6a53f49656fe4dcdae9cf7ebc3c4582
#
_entry.id   a6a53f49656fe4dcdae9cf7ebc3c4582
#
_cell.length_a   1.000
_cell.length_b   1.000
_cell.length_c   1.000
_cell.angle_alpha   90.00
_cell.angle_beta   90.00
_cell.angle_gamma   90.00
#
_symmetry.space_group_name_H-M   'P 1'
#
loop_
_entity.id
_entity.type
_entity.pdbx_description
1 polymer ?
#
loop_
_entity_poly.entity_id
_entity_poly.type
_entity_poly.pdbx_seq_one_letter_code
_entity_poly.pdbx_strand_id
1 'polypeptide(L)'
;MSRDMTLFVDDDGKAYQFYASEGNPTMQVSQLTDDYLQPAGKYARIFIGRSTEAPAVFKRNGRYYVIASGCSGWEPNAARSAVADNIFGPWTELGNPCRGTNADITFFCQSTYVLPVAGQTNRFIAMFDQWKKWDLQASRYVWLPLEFTSDGQPVVQWQDQWSLPVKK
;
A
#
# COMPACT_ATOMS: atom_id res chain seq x y z
N MET A 1 -12.43 -15.55 -3.73
CA MET A 1 -12.80 -14.67 -2.60
C MET A 1 -11.91 -13.44 -2.67
N SER A 2 -12.49 -12.25 -2.58
CA SER A 2 -11.77 -10.98 -2.43
C SER A 2 -12.24 -10.32 -1.12
N ARG A 3 -11.29 -9.86 -0.30
CA ARG A 3 -11.56 -9.07 0.90
C ARG A 3 -10.99 -7.68 0.70
N ASP A 4 -10.23 -7.13 1.65
CA ASP A 4 -9.60 -5.82 1.50
C ASP A 4 -8.92 -5.67 0.16
N MET A 5 -9.20 -4.60 -0.55
CA MET A 5 -8.73 -4.42 -1.92
C MET A 5 -8.46 -2.96 -2.25
N THR A 6 -7.63 -2.76 -3.24
CA THR A 6 -7.47 -1.47 -3.92
C THR A 6 -7.46 -1.66 -5.43
N LEU A 7 -7.72 -0.59 -6.15
CA LEU A 7 -7.60 -0.52 -7.60
C LEU A 7 -6.37 0.32 -7.98
N PHE A 8 -5.69 -0.10 -9.02
CA PHE A 8 -4.57 0.61 -9.60
C PHE A 8 -4.74 0.67 -11.11
N VAL A 9 -4.66 1.87 -11.69
CA VAL A 9 -4.63 2.07 -13.14
C VAL A 9 -3.21 2.44 -13.54
N ASP A 10 -2.65 1.68 -14.47
CA ASP A 10 -1.29 1.91 -14.98
C ASP A 10 -1.27 2.97 -16.09
N ASP A 11 -0.07 3.41 -16.46
CA ASP A 11 0.16 4.45 -17.48
C ASP A 11 -0.39 4.07 -18.86
N ASP A 12 -0.55 2.76 -19.14
CA ASP A 12 -1.14 2.24 -20.38
C ASP A 12 -2.68 2.16 -20.34
N GLY A 13 -3.31 2.62 -19.25
CA GLY A 13 -4.75 2.60 -19.05
C GLY A 13 -5.30 1.25 -18.56
N LYS A 14 -4.49 0.22 -18.40
CA LYS A 14 -4.96 -1.04 -17.83
C LYS A 14 -5.16 -0.92 -16.33
N ALA A 15 -6.25 -1.51 -15.86
CA ALA A 15 -6.59 -1.52 -14.44
C ALA A 15 -6.31 -2.88 -13.79
N TYR A 16 -5.96 -2.81 -12.52
CA TYR A 16 -5.61 -3.97 -11.72
C TYR A 16 -6.27 -3.88 -10.35
N GLN A 17 -6.79 -4.99 -9.87
CA GLN A 17 -7.28 -5.16 -8.51
C GLN A 17 -6.22 -5.89 -7.69
N PHE A 18 -5.79 -5.29 -6.58
CA PHE A 18 -4.98 -5.93 -5.56
C PHE A 18 -5.88 -6.26 -4.38
N TYR A 19 -5.87 -7.49 -3.89
CA TYR A 19 -6.81 -7.91 -2.86
C TYR A 19 -6.29 -9.05 -2.00
N ALA A 20 -6.71 -9.07 -0.74
CA ALA A 20 -6.52 -10.20 0.14
C ALA A 20 -7.42 -11.36 -0.31
N SER A 21 -6.85 -12.53 -0.49
CA SER A 21 -7.47 -13.69 -1.10
C SER A 21 -7.19 -14.98 -0.33
N GLU A 22 -7.77 -16.09 -0.80
CA GLU A 22 -7.54 -17.44 -0.26
C GLU A 22 -7.84 -17.55 1.26
N GLY A 23 -8.80 -16.75 1.77
CA GLY A 23 -9.08 -16.67 3.20
C GLY A 23 -8.13 -15.77 3.98
N ASN A 24 -7.48 -14.81 3.30
CA ASN A 24 -6.43 -13.85 3.70
C ASN A 24 -4.97 -14.36 3.71
N PRO A 25 -4.63 -15.66 3.53
CA PRO A 25 -3.23 -16.04 3.60
C PRO A 25 -2.39 -15.48 2.45
N THR A 26 -3.00 -15.07 1.35
CA THR A 26 -2.29 -14.64 0.14
C THR A 26 -2.96 -13.39 -0.46
N MET A 27 -2.17 -12.39 -0.81
CA MET A 27 -2.64 -11.28 -1.64
C MET A 27 -2.51 -11.65 -3.11
N GLN A 28 -3.47 -11.20 -3.91
CA GLN A 28 -3.44 -11.37 -5.37
C GLN A 28 -3.53 -10.02 -6.08
N VAL A 29 -2.94 -9.96 -7.28
CA VAL A 29 -3.19 -8.93 -8.28
C VAL A 29 -3.87 -9.57 -9.47
N SER A 30 -5.00 -9.03 -9.90
CA SER A 30 -5.74 -9.45 -11.09
C SER A 30 -5.88 -8.28 -12.05
N GLN A 31 -5.60 -8.51 -13.33
CA GLN A 31 -5.93 -7.53 -14.37
C GLN A 31 -7.46 -7.49 -14.56
N LEU A 32 -8.00 -6.30 -14.74
CA LEU A 32 -9.40 -6.09 -15.08
C LEU A 32 -9.58 -6.00 -16.60
N THR A 33 -10.82 -6.20 -17.04
CA THR A 33 -11.27 -5.93 -18.42
C THR A 33 -11.15 -4.45 -18.76
N ASP A 34 -11.16 -4.09 -20.04
CA ASP A 34 -10.99 -2.71 -20.50
C ASP A 34 -12.10 -1.76 -20.00
N ASP A 35 -13.27 -2.27 -19.65
CA ASP A 35 -14.35 -1.54 -18.99
C ASP A 35 -14.21 -1.47 -17.46
N TYR A 36 -13.16 -2.12 -16.88
CA TYR A 36 -12.84 -2.19 -15.46
C TYR A 36 -13.84 -2.95 -14.58
N LEU A 37 -14.80 -3.68 -15.18
CA LEU A 37 -15.90 -4.28 -14.43
C LEU A 37 -15.66 -5.73 -14.00
N GLN A 38 -14.72 -6.45 -14.65
CA GLN A 38 -14.51 -7.86 -14.39
C GLN A 38 -13.02 -8.24 -14.44
N PRO A 39 -12.60 -9.33 -13.77
CA PRO A 39 -11.27 -9.90 -13.97
C PRO A 39 -11.07 -10.39 -15.41
N ALA A 40 -9.95 -10.05 -16.02
CA ALA A 40 -9.57 -10.46 -17.39
C ALA A 40 -8.87 -11.83 -17.45
N GLY A 41 -8.88 -12.59 -16.35
CA GLY A 41 -8.31 -13.95 -16.28
C GLY A 41 -6.81 -14.02 -16.00
N LYS A 42 -6.07 -12.91 -16.10
CA LYS A 42 -4.65 -12.86 -15.76
C LYS A 42 -4.45 -12.37 -14.33
N TYR A 43 -3.71 -13.13 -13.52
CA TYR A 43 -3.43 -12.80 -12.13
C TYR A 43 -2.06 -13.30 -11.67
N ALA A 44 -1.59 -12.77 -10.55
CA ALA A 44 -0.41 -13.28 -9.83
C ALA A 44 -0.64 -13.21 -8.30
N ARG A 45 0.20 -13.93 -7.56
CA ARG A 45 0.14 -14.05 -6.11
C ARG A 45 1.30 -13.26 -5.48
N ILE A 46 1.01 -12.54 -4.41
CA ILE A 46 1.95 -11.72 -3.65
C ILE A 46 1.80 -12.08 -2.17
N PHE A 47 2.84 -11.98 -1.37
CA PHE A 47 2.81 -12.28 0.06
C PHE A 47 2.20 -13.67 0.36
N ILE A 48 2.61 -14.68 -0.39
CA ILE A 48 2.07 -16.04 -0.30
C ILE A 48 2.25 -16.59 1.12
N GLY A 49 1.14 -16.99 1.76
CA GLY A 49 1.15 -17.55 3.13
C GLY A 49 1.44 -16.51 4.23
N ARG A 50 1.41 -15.20 3.92
CA ARG A 50 1.80 -14.14 4.87
C ARG A 50 0.63 -13.54 5.63
N SER A 51 -0.61 -13.89 5.30
CA SER A 51 -1.82 -13.29 5.89
C SER A 51 -1.76 -11.77 5.82
N THR A 52 -1.97 -11.22 4.61
CA THR A 52 -1.74 -9.80 4.29
C THR A 52 -3.02 -9.18 3.73
N GLU A 53 -3.34 -7.97 4.21
CA GLU A 53 -4.54 -7.19 3.84
C GLU A 53 -4.21 -5.71 3.65
N ALA A 54 -5.21 -4.88 3.35
CA ALA A 54 -5.14 -3.42 3.20
C ALA A 54 -4.04 -2.96 2.21
N PRO A 55 -4.07 -3.41 0.94
CA PRO A 55 -3.06 -3.02 -0.05
C PRO A 55 -3.18 -1.54 -0.44
N ALA A 56 -2.06 -0.82 -0.43
CA ALA A 56 -1.87 0.51 -1.00
C ALA A 56 -0.80 0.42 -2.10
N VAL A 57 -1.19 0.57 -3.35
CA VAL A 57 -0.35 0.30 -4.53
C VAL A 57 0.02 1.60 -5.23
N PHE A 58 1.26 1.71 -5.68
CA PHE A 58 1.74 2.85 -6.45
C PHE A 58 2.88 2.47 -7.39
N LYS A 59 3.16 3.34 -8.35
CA LYS A 59 4.27 3.19 -9.31
C LYS A 59 5.27 4.32 -9.14
N ARG A 60 6.56 3.98 -9.15
CA ARG A 60 7.66 4.95 -9.10
C ARG A 60 8.81 4.48 -9.98
N ASN A 61 9.30 5.34 -10.85
CA ASN A 61 10.42 5.06 -11.77
C ASN A 61 10.24 3.74 -12.54
N GLY A 62 9.02 3.46 -13.02
CA GLY A 62 8.69 2.25 -13.77
C GLY A 62 8.53 0.98 -12.92
N ARG A 63 8.76 1.03 -11.62
CA ARG A 63 8.59 -0.09 -10.68
C ARG A 63 7.29 0.02 -9.90
N TYR A 64 6.69 -1.11 -9.59
CA TYR A 64 5.46 -1.22 -8.81
C TYR A 64 5.79 -1.51 -7.35
N TYR A 65 5.08 -0.84 -6.46
CA TYR A 65 5.23 -0.98 -5.02
C TYR A 65 3.88 -1.27 -4.39
N VAL A 66 3.89 -2.03 -3.31
CA VAL A 66 2.73 -2.21 -2.43
C VAL A 66 3.16 -2.03 -0.99
N ILE A 67 2.37 -1.27 -0.22
CA ILE A 67 2.40 -1.21 1.24
C ILE A 67 1.11 -1.88 1.71
N ALA A 68 1.20 -2.73 2.72
CA ALA A 68 0.08 -3.52 3.22
C ALA A 68 0.23 -3.80 4.71
N SER A 69 -0.76 -4.40 5.34
CA SER A 69 -0.71 -4.82 6.75
C SER A 69 -0.81 -6.34 6.90
N GLY A 70 -0.45 -6.85 8.06
CA GLY A 70 -0.81 -8.20 8.48
C GLY A 70 -2.27 -8.28 8.90
N CYS A 71 -2.82 -9.50 8.98
CA CYS A 71 -4.18 -9.75 9.46
C CYS A 71 -4.15 -9.99 10.98
N SER A 72 -4.47 -8.97 11.76
CA SER A 72 -4.53 -9.01 13.23
C SER A 72 -5.87 -8.49 13.80
N GLY A 73 -6.91 -8.43 12.96
CA GLY A 73 -8.20 -7.85 13.31
C GLY A 73 -8.06 -6.35 13.60
N TRP A 74 -8.54 -5.90 14.75
CA TRP A 74 -8.47 -4.49 15.14
C TRP A 74 -7.14 -4.07 15.78
N GLU A 75 -6.25 -5.01 16.06
CA GLU A 75 -4.97 -4.70 16.69
C GLU A 75 -3.96 -4.25 15.62
N PRO A 76 -3.25 -3.12 15.83
CA PRO A 76 -2.28 -2.64 14.88
C PRO A 76 -1.08 -3.60 14.80
N ASN A 77 -0.47 -3.68 13.62
CA ASN A 77 0.69 -4.54 13.37
C ASN A 77 1.69 -3.82 12.45
N ALA A 78 2.86 -4.44 12.28
CA ALA A 78 3.89 -3.93 11.40
C ALA A 78 3.42 -3.93 9.94
N ALA A 79 3.52 -2.79 9.26
CA ALA A 79 3.30 -2.72 7.83
C ALA A 79 4.29 -3.63 7.08
N ARG A 80 3.92 -3.99 5.88
CA ARG A 80 4.72 -4.78 4.94
C ARG A 80 4.85 -4.01 3.65
N SER A 81 5.95 -4.22 2.95
CA SER A 81 6.11 -3.68 1.62
C SER A 81 6.75 -4.67 0.67
N ALA A 82 6.47 -4.52 -0.61
CA ALA A 82 7.09 -5.29 -1.67
C ALA A 82 7.25 -4.43 -2.93
N VAL A 83 8.15 -4.86 -3.82
CA VAL A 83 8.45 -4.19 -5.07
C VAL A 83 8.57 -5.19 -6.22
N ALA A 84 8.20 -4.78 -7.44
CA ALA A 84 8.39 -5.56 -8.65
C ALA A 84 8.66 -4.66 -9.86
N ASP A 85 9.39 -5.17 -10.84
CA ASP A 85 9.60 -4.50 -12.13
C ASP A 85 8.43 -4.75 -13.11
N ASN A 86 7.62 -5.79 -12.84
CA ASN A 86 6.39 -6.10 -13.56
C ASN A 86 5.25 -6.27 -12.56
N ILE A 87 4.06 -5.76 -12.89
CA ILE A 87 2.91 -5.78 -11.96
C ILE A 87 2.47 -7.21 -11.57
N PHE A 88 2.75 -8.20 -12.41
CA PHE A 88 2.55 -9.61 -12.09
C PHE A 88 3.75 -10.28 -11.41
N GLY A 89 4.79 -9.51 -11.09
CA GLY A 89 5.99 -9.99 -10.42
C GLY A 89 7.09 -10.51 -11.36
N PRO A 90 8.10 -11.15 -10.80
CA PRO A 90 8.18 -11.55 -9.40
C PRO A 90 8.24 -10.35 -8.44
N TRP A 91 7.56 -10.46 -7.30
CA TRP A 91 7.56 -9.49 -6.22
C TRP A 91 8.62 -9.83 -5.18
N THR A 92 9.40 -8.82 -4.76
CA THR A 92 10.40 -8.93 -3.69
C THR A 92 9.87 -8.23 -2.44
N GLU A 93 9.75 -8.96 -1.32
CA GLU A 93 9.37 -8.38 -0.04
C GLU A 93 10.52 -7.51 0.51
N LEU A 94 10.19 -6.30 1.00
CA LEU A 94 11.13 -5.32 1.55
C LEU A 94 10.99 -5.15 3.07
N GLY A 95 9.96 -5.78 3.67
CA GLY A 95 9.66 -5.64 5.09
C GLY A 95 8.87 -4.40 5.44
N ASN A 96 9.00 -3.93 6.70
CA ASN A 96 8.28 -2.78 7.23
C ASN A 96 8.90 -1.47 6.72
N PRO A 97 8.15 -0.60 6.01
CA PRO A 97 8.65 0.70 5.57
C PRO A 97 8.65 1.78 6.67
N CYS A 98 7.94 1.57 7.78
CA CYS A 98 7.80 2.55 8.86
C CYS A 98 9.07 2.69 9.69
N ARG A 99 9.36 3.91 10.16
CA ARG A 99 10.52 4.23 11.00
C ARG A 99 10.13 5.20 12.11
N GLY A 100 10.78 5.08 13.28
CA GLY A 100 10.55 5.90 14.45
C GLY A 100 9.69 5.21 15.51
N THR A 101 9.17 5.98 16.46
CA THR A 101 8.36 5.46 17.56
C THR A 101 7.09 4.79 17.05
N ASN A 102 6.78 3.59 17.55
CA ASN A 102 5.63 2.77 17.15
C ASN A 102 5.64 2.33 15.67
N ALA A 103 6.79 2.31 15.02
CA ALA A 103 6.92 1.84 13.63
C ALA A 103 6.60 0.35 13.48
N ASP A 104 6.82 -0.45 14.52
CA ASP A 104 6.53 -1.88 14.60
C ASP A 104 5.03 -2.20 14.63
N ILE A 105 4.20 -1.21 14.91
CA ILE A 105 2.74 -1.28 14.87
C ILE A 105 2.15 -0.22 13.91
N THR A 106 2.94 0.23 12.94
CA THR A 106 2.51 1.20 11.91
C THR A 106 1.86 2.45 12.52
N PHE A 107 2.41 2.96 13.63
CA PHE A 107 1.90 4.17 14.32
C PHE A 107 0.42 4.02 14.77
N PHE A 108 0.00 2.82 15.16
CA PHE A 108 -1.40 2.43 15.45
C PHE A 108 -2.34 2.56 14.25
N CYS A 109 -1.84 2.38 13.03
CA CYS A 109 -2.57 2.60 11.80
C CYS A 109 -2.54 1.38 10.88
N GLN A 110 -3.38 1.42 9.83
CA GLN A 110 -3.38 0.48 8.72
C GLN A 110 -3.27 1.26 7.40
N SER A 111 -2.53 0.72 6.42
CA SER A 111 -2.37 1.33 5.11
C SER A 111 -3.70 1.42 4.36
N THR A 112 -3.90 2.51 3.62
CA THR A 112 -5.12 2.75 2.84
C THR A 112 -4.77 3.07 1.39
N TYR A 113 -3.90 4.05 1.19
CA TYR A 113 -3.56 4.54 -0.14
C TYR A 113 -2.18 5.20 -0.16
N VAL A 114 -1.58 5.29 -1.33
CA VAL A 114 -0.39 6.12 -1.56
C VAL A 114 -0.75 7.18 -2.62
N LEU A 115 -0.83 8.42 -2.19
CA LEU A 115 -1.24 9.56 -3.02
C LEU A 115 -0.02 10.15 -3.75
N PRO A 116 0.02 10.12 -5.10
CA PRO A 116 1.01 10.88 -5.85
C PRO A 116 0.74 12.39 -5.70
N VAL A 117 1.78 13.18 -5.44
CA VAL A 117 1.64 14.64 -5.33
C VAL A 117 1.60 15.26 -6.72
N ALA A 118 0.47 15.84 -7.08
CA ALA A 118 0.26 16.45 -8.39
C ALA A 118 1.36 17.48 -8.73
N GLY A 119 1.90 17.37 -9.93
CA GLY A 119 2.95 18.26 -10.42
C GLY A 119 4.33 18.07 -9.75
N GLN A 120 4.53 17.05 -8.94
CA GLN A 120 5.81 16.73 -8.30
C GLN A 120 6.20 15.27 -8.58
N THR A 121 7.14 15.07 -9.50
CA THR A 121 7.60 13.73 -9.88
C THR A 121 8.21 12.99 -8.70
N ASN A 122 7.84 11.72 -8.54
CA ASN A 122 8.36 10.81 -7.50
C ASN A 122 8.13 11.27 -6.04
N ARG A 123 7.14 12.13 -5.82
CA ARG A 123 6.72 12.54 -4.48
C ARG A 123 5.35 11.95 -4.17
N PHE A 124 5.26 11.35 -2.99
CA PHE A 124 4.07 10.62 -2.55
C PHE A 124 3.76 10.93 -1.09
N ILE A 125 2.50 10.74 -0.74
CA ILE A 125 2.00 10.76 0.64
C ILE A 125 1.46 9.36 0.95
N ALA A 126 1.99 8.71 1.96
CA ALA A 126 1.42 7.48 2.50
C ALA A 126 0.23 7.84 3.40
N MET A 127 -0.93 7.27 3.11
CA MET A 127 -2.18 7.50 3.82
C MET A 127 -2.55 6.25 4.62
N PHE A 128 -2.93 6.46 5.86
CA PHE A 128 -3.26 5.40 6.81
C PHE A 128 -4.54 5.74 7.55
N ASP A 129 -5.29 4.69 7.95
CA ASP A 129 -6.42 4.77 8.86
C ASP A 129 -5.96 4.41 10.27
N GLN A 130 -6.31 5.26 11.24
CA GLN A 130 -6.10 5.03 12.66
C GLN A 130 -7.42 4.64 13.31
N TRP A 131 -7.66 3.33 13.41
CA TRP A 131 -8.91 2.78 13.91
C TRP A 131 -9.07 2.94 15.41
N LYS A 132 -10.27 3.33 15.84
CA LYS A 132 -10.72 3.24 17.23
C LYS A 132 -11.86 2.22 17.30
N LYS A 133 -11.55 0.96 17.53
CA LYS A 133 -12.48 -0.16 17.44
C LYS A 133 -13.76 -0.03 18.28
N TRP A 134 -13.69 0.69 19.39
CA TRP A 134 -14.83 0.91 20.29
C TRP A 134 -15.61 2.21 20.00
N ASP A 135 -15.08 3.08 19.15
CA ASP A 135 -15.68 4.35 18.73
C ASP A 135 -15.18 4.70 17.32
N LEU A 136 -15.76 4.08 16.31
CA LEU A 136 -15.32 4.27 14.91
C LEU A 136 -15.50 5.70 14.43
N GLN A 137 -16.44 6.47 15.01
CA GLN A 137 -16.61 7.88 14.65
C GLN A 137 -15.43 8.74 15.11
N ALA A 138 -14.72 8.32 16.16
CA ALA A 138 -13.52 8.98 16.65
C ALA A 138 -12.22 8.50 15.97
N SER A 139 -12.29 7.58 14.98
CA SER A 139 -11.16 7.19 14.17
C SER A 139 -10.54 8.39 13.45
N ARG A 140 -9.25 8.32 13.14
CA ARG A 140 -8.47 9.41 12.52
C ARG A 140 -7.71 8.88 11.31
N TYR A 141 -7.12 9.80 10.58
CA TYR A 141 -6.25 9.54 9.46
C TYR A 141 -4.84 10.04 9.80
N VAL A 142 -3.83 9.29 9.37
CA VAL A 142 -2.43 9.68 9.46
C VAL A 142 -1.87 9.74 8.05
N TRP A 143 -1.39 10.89 7.63
CA TRP A 143 -0.79 11.11 6.33
C TRP A 143 0.65 11.55 6.52
N LEU A 144 1.59 10.83 5.95
CA LEU A 144 3.02 11.06 6.11
C LEU A 144 3.72 11.10 4.75
N PRO A 145 4.78 11.90 4.61
CA PRO A 145 5.61 11.82 3.41
C PRO A 145 6.13 10.40 3.21
N LEU A 146 6.05 9.91 1.97
CA LEU A 146 6.68 8.66 1.58
C LEU A 146 8.01 8.98 0.91
N GLU A 147 9.08 8.59 1.57
CA GLU A 147 10.46 8.78 1.11
C GLU A 147 11.04 7.46 0.59
N PHE A 148 12.24 7.52 0.02
CA PHE A 148 12.93 6.35 -0.51
C PHE A 148 14.42 6.40 -0.16
N THR A 149 14.96 5.27 0.21
CA THR A 149 16.41 5.08 0.35
C THR A 149 17.10 5.16 -1.02
N SER A 150 18.41 5.25 -1.03
CA SER A 150 19.21 5.29 -2.27
C SER A 150 19.05 4.04 -3.15
N ASP A 151 18.74 2.90 -2.55
CA ASP A 151 18.43 1.63 -3.23
C ASP A 151 16.94 1.47 -3.56
N GLY A 152 16.11 2.49 -3.30
CA GLY A 152 14.72 2.57 -3.71
C GLY A 152 13.73 1.88 -2.78
N GLN A 153 14.09 1.58 -1.54
CA GLN A 153 13.13 1.05 -0.58
C GLN A 153 12.23 2.17 -0.02
N PRO A 154 10.91 1.94 0.15
CA PRO A 154 10.01 2.93 0.72
C PRO A 154 10.30 3.15 2.20
N VAL A 155 10.23 4.40 2.63
CA VAL A 155 10.42 4.82 4.02
C VAL A 155 9.32 5.78 4.42
N VAL A 156 8.62 5.46 5.51
CA VAL A 156 7.62 6.32 6.15
C VAL A 156 8.14 6.66 7.54
N GLN A 157 8.69 7.86 7.70
CA GLN A 157 9.17 8.36 8.98
C GLN A 157 8.05 9.08 9.71
N TRP A 158 7.80 8.75 10.99
CA TRP A 158 6.85 9.52 11.81
C TRP A 158 7.27 10.98 11.92
N GLN A 159 6.33 11.88 11.72
CA GLN A 159 6.48 13.33 11.86
C GLN A 159 5.22 13.90 12.49
N ASP A 160 5.38 14.65 13.59
CA ASP A 160 4.24 15.32 14.25
C ASP A 160 3.65 16.43 13.39
N GLN A 161 4.48 17.06 12.57
CA GLN A 161 4.10 18.09 11.61
C GLN A 161 5.00 17.99 10.38
N TRP A 162 4.43 18.21 9.22
CA TRP A 162 5.16 18.28 7.97
C TRP A 162 4.42 19.16 6.95
N SER A 163 5.11 19.58 5.92
CA SER A 163 4.52 20.36 4.82
C SER A 163 5.12 19.92 3.49
N LEU A 164 4.32 20.01 2.44
CA LEU A 164 4.87 19.90 1.08
C LEU A 164 5.72 21.12 0.77
N PRO A 165 6.94 20.94 0.20
CA PRO A 165 7.71 22.08 -0.27
C PRO A 165 6.92 22.82 -1.35
N VAL A 166 6.74 24.12 -1.13
CA VAL A 166 6.13 24.99 -2.13
C VAL A 166 7.07 25.08 -3.33
N LYS A 167 6.60 24.78 -4.54
CA LYS A 167 7.35 25.12 -5.75
C LYS A 167 7.54 26.64 -5.77
N LYS A 168 8.79 27.08 -5.73
CA LYS A 168 9.14 28.46 -6.09
C LYS A 168 9.04 28.64 -7.60
#